data_83fbdc153537b645aaf229767b278f0e
#
_entry.id   83fbdc153537b645aaf229767b278f0e
#
_cell.length_a   1.000
_cell.length_b   1.000
_cell.length_c   1.000
_cell.angle_alpha   90.00
_cell.angle_beta   90.00
_cell.angle_gamma   90.00
#
_symmetry.space_group_name_H-M   'P 1'
#
loop_
_entity.id
_entity.type
_entity.pdbx_description
1 polymer ?
#
loop_
_entity_poly.entity_id
_entity_poly.type
_entity_poly.pdbx_seq_one_letter_code
_entity_poly.pdbx_strand_id
1 'polypeptide(L)'
;GKKVVLYFYPKDSTPGCTTEGIEFNELLPQFKKQNAIVVGVSRDSLKSHEKFICKYDFKFELLSDEDEELCKLFDVIKEKNMYGKKVLGIERSTFVIDETQKLVGEFRKIKAQGHAAEMLEFVKGL
;
A
#
# COMPACT_ATOMS: atom_id res chain seq x y z
N GLY A 1 -0.83 20.81 -1.19
CA GLY A 1 -0.66 19.43 -1.23
C GLY A 1 -1.87 18.57 -1.53
N LYS A 2 -1.58 17.30 -1.62
CA LYS A 2 -2.58 16.27 -1.86
C LYS A 2 -2.62 15.30 -0.70
N LYS A 3 -3.76 14.64 -0.52
CA LYS A 3 -3.86 13.52 0.42
C LYS A 3 -3.08 12.35 -0.16
N VAL A 4 -2.41 11.58 0.70
CA VAL A 4 -1.65 10.38 0.27
C VAL A 4 -2.22 9.16 0.97
N VAL A 5 -2.61 8.17 0.17
CA VAL A 5 -2.97 6.84 0.67
C VAL A 5 -1.73 5.98 0.47
N LEU A 6 -0.98 5.76 1.53
CA LEU A 6 0.29 5.03 1.50
C LEU A 6 0.05 3.63 2.05
N TYR A 7 0.10 2.61 1.18
CA TYR A 7 -0.15 1.26 1.64
C TYR A 7 1.11 0.40 1.53
N PHE A 8 1.34 -0.38 2.58
CA PHE A 8 2.46 -1.31 2.67
C PHE A 8 1.94 -2.72 2.41
N TYR A 9 2.65 -3.47 1.56
CA TYR A 9 2.26 -4.84 1.23
C TYR A 9 3.50 -5.75 1.23
N PRO A 10 3.31 -7.07 1.49
CA PRO A 10 4.44 -7.97 1.68
C PRO A 10 5.31 -8.22 0.47
N LYS A 11 4.72 -8.46 -0.70
CA LYS A 11 5.52 -8.87 -1.86
C LYS A 11 4.77 -8.72 -3.18
N ASP A 12 5.47 -8.19 -4.20
CA ASP A 12 4.94 -8.08 -5.56
C ASP A 12 4.48 -9.44 -6.10
N SER A 13 3.45 -9.39 -6.93
CA SER A 13 2.94 -10.54 -7.69
C SER A 13 2.39 -11.70 -6.86
N THR A 14 2.22 -11.51 -5.56
CA THR A 14 1.48 -12.47 -4.73
C THR A 14 -0.02 -12.23 -4.88
N PRO A 15 -0.89 -13.26 -4.66
CA PRO A 15 -2.33 -13.12 -4.91
C PRO A 15 -3.00 -11.96 -4.16
N GLY A 16 -2.74 -11.82 -2.86
CA GLY A 16 -3.32 -10.73 -2.08
C GLY A 16 -2.85 -9.36 -2.50
N CYS A 17 -1.54 -9.21 -2.75
CA CYS A 17 -0.97 -7.93 -3.17
C CYS A 17 -1.44 -7.56 -4.58
N THR A 18 -1.64 -8.54 -5.45
CA THR A 18 -2.19 -8.31 -6.79
C THR A 18 -3.63 -7.82 -6.70
N THR A 19 -4.46 -8.48 -5.88
CA THR A 19 -5.85 -8.07 -5.67
C THR A 19 -5.93 -6.63 -5.14
N GLU A 20 -5.14 -6.31 -4.14
CA GLU A 20 -5.11 -4.97 -3.55
C GLU A 20 -4.70 -3.91 -4.58
N GLY A 21 -3.65 -4.19 -5.35
CA GLY A 21 -3.17 -3.28 -6.39
C GLY A 21 -4.20 -3.05 -7.48
N ILE A 22 -4.85 -4.11 -7.95
CA ILE A 22 -5.90 -4.00 -8.98
C ILE A 22 -7.07 -3.16 -8.48
N GLU A 23 -7.50 -3.38 -7.25
CA GLU A 23 -8.62 -2.63 -6.67
C GLU A 23 -8.29 -1.15 -6.52
N PHE A 24 -7.10 -0.80 -6.04
CA PHE A 24 -6.67 0.59 -5.98
C PHE A 24 -6.60 1.20 -7.38
N ASN A 25 -6.07 0.47 -8.34
CA ASN A 25 -5.94 0.95 -9.71
C ASN A 25 -7.30 1.28 -10.33
N GLU A 26 -8.29 0.43 -10.11
CA GLU A 26 -9.66 0.65 -10.61
C GLU A 26 -10.29 1.91 -10.00
N LEU A 27 -9.96 2.24 -8.76
CA LEU A 27 -10.55 3.37 -8.05
C LEU A 27 -9.74 4.66 -8.16
N LEU A 28 -8.59 4.65 -8.87
CA LEU A 28 -7.75 5.84 -8.99
C LEU A 28 -8.47 7.10 -9.44
N PRO A 29 -9.35 7.06 -10.47
CA PRO A 29 -10.06 8.27 -10.87
C PRO A 29 -10.90 8.85 -9.73
N GLN A 30 -11.46 8.00 -8.88
CA GLN A 30 -12.27 8.44 -7.74
C GLN A 30 -11.41 9.02 -6.63
N PHE A 31 -10.23 8.45 -6.37
CA PHE A 31 -9.26 9.03 -5.43
C PHE A 31 -8.81 10.39 -5.93
N LYS A 32 -8.56 10.51 -7.22
CA LYS A 32 -8.14 11.78 -7.83
C LYS A 32 -9.19 12.87 -7.63
N LYS A 33 -10.47 12.53 -7.74
CA LYS A 33 -11.57 13.48 -7.47
C LYS A 33 -11.57 13.97 -6.02
N GLN A 34 -11.03 13.17 -5.10
CA GLN A 34 -10.91 13.53 -3.69
C GLN A 34 -9.59 14.22 -3.37
N ASN A 35 -8.82 14.62 -4.38
CA ASN A 35 -7.49 15.21 -4.24
C ASN A 35 -6.53 14.28 -3.50
N ALA A 36 -6.59 12.99 -3.81
CA ALA A 36 -5.78 11.96 -3.18
C ALA A 36 -4.96 11.19 -4.21
N ILE A 37 -3.75 10.80 -3.82
CA ILE A 37 -2.91 9.90 -4.61
C ILE A 37 -2.72 8.61 -3.82
N VAL A 38 -2.44 7.52 -4.55
CA VAL A 38 -2.18 6.21 -3.96
C VAL A 38 -0.72 5.85 -4.22
N VAL A 39 -0.03 5.39 -3.20
CA VAL A 39 1.36 4.95 -3.32
C VAL A 39 1.50 3.62 -2.58
N GLY A 40 2.01 2.60 -3.28
CA GLY A 40 2.30 1.31 -2.66
C GLY A 40 3.76 1.21 -2.27
N VAL A 41 4.04 0.49 -1.19
CA VAL A 41 5.41 0.30 -0.69
C VAL A 41 5.63 -1.17 -0.34
N SER A 42 6.73 -1.72 -0.81
CA SER A 42 7.21 -3.02 -0.36
C SER A 42 8.74 -3.04 -0.37
N ARG A 43 9.32 -4.14 0.09
CA ARG A 43 10.77 -4.31 0.10
C ARG A 43 11.32 -4.88 -1.22
N ASP A 44 10.44 -5.07 -2.21
CA ASP A 44 10.84 -5.58 -3.51
C ASP A 44 11.71 -4.56 -4.26
N SER A 45 12.50 -5.06 -5.22
CA SER A 45 13.38 -4.21 -6.02
C SER A 45 12.60 -3.36 -7.01
N LEU A 46 13.26 -2.32 -7.54
CA LEU A 46 12.69 -1.50 -8.62
C LEU A 46 12.33 -2.36 -9.83
N LYS A 47 13.19 -3.33 -10.15
CA LYS A 47 12.95 -4.22 -11.28
C LYS A 47 11.69 -5.07 -11.08
N SER A 48 11.48 -5.56 -9.87
CA SER A 48 10.27 -6.31 -9.51
C SER A 48 9.03 -5.43 -9.65
N HIS A 49 9.08 -4.21 -9.15
CA HIS A 49 8.00 -3.24 -9.25
C HIS A 49 7.67 -2.91 -10.71
N GLU A 50 8.67 -2.73 -11.56
CA GLU A 50 8.46 -2.46 -12.98
C GLU A 50 7.67 -3.58 -13.64
N LYS A 51 8.02 -4.83 -13.35
CA LYS A 51 7.31 -6.00 -13.89
C LYS A 51 5.87 -6.05 -13.39
N PHE A 52 5.67 -5.77 -12.13
CA PHE A 52 4.35 -5.80 -11.50
C PHE A 52 3.45 -4.71 -12.09
N ILE A 53 3.96 -3.50 -12.21
CA ILE A 53 3.26 -2.37 -12.81
C ILE A 53 2.88 -2.68 -14.27
N CYS A 54 3.82 -3.18 -15.06
CA CYS A 54 3.57 -3.51 -16.46
C CYS A 54 2.52 -4.60 -16.63
N LYS A 55 2.59 -5.64 -15.82
CA LYS A 55 1.68 -6.79 -15.94
C LYS A 55 0.22 -6.40 -15.71
N TYR A 56 -0.04 -5.50 -14.77
CA TYR A 56 -1.40 -5.12 -14.38
C TYR A 56 -1.76 -3.69 -14.78
N ASP A 57 -0.87 -3.00 -15.48
CA ASP A 57 -1.09 -1.63 -15.96
C ASP A 57 -1.47 -0.68 -14.83
N PHE A 58 -0.73 -0.73 -13.73
CA PHE A 58 -0.97 0.16 -12.61
C PHE A 58 -0.63 1.60 -12.99
N LYS A 59 -1.53 2.53 -12.66
CA LYS A 59 -1.37 3.95 -12.94
C LYS A 59 -0.94 4.75 -11.71
N PHE A 60 -0.50 4.08 -10.66
CA PHE A 60 0.04 4.71 -9.44
C PHE A 60 1.44 4.18 -9.17
N GLU A 61 2.17 4.86 -8.30
CA GLU A 61 3.56 4.53 -8.03
C GLU A 61 3.72 3.44 -6.97
N LEU A 62 4.75 2.61 -7.18
CA LEU A 62 5.21 1.66 -6.18
C LEU A 62 6.62 2.07 -5.77
N LEU A 63 6.84 2.24 -4.47
CA LEU A 63 8.14 2.60 -3.92
C LEU A 63 8.89 1.34 -3.49
N SER A 64 10.16 1.27 -3.87
CA SER A 64 11.04 0.17 -3.47
C SER A 64 11.74 0.56 -2.17
N ASP A 65 11.39 -0.11 -1.08
CA ASP A 65 11.94 0.14 0.25
C ASP A 65 12.87 -1.01 0.66
N GLU A 66 13.84 -1.33 -0.20
CA GLU A 66 14.77 -2.44 0.02
C GLU A 66 15.54 -2.30 1.34
N ASP A 67 15.87 -1.08 1.73
CA ASP A 67 16.57 -0.79 2.98
C ASP A 67 15.66 -0.73 4.20
N GLU A 68 14.37 -0.92 4.02
CA GLU A 68 13.36 -0.95 5.08
C GLU A 68 13.23 0.37 5.86
N GLU A 69 13.66 1.47 5.29
CA GLU A 69 13.59 2.78 5.96
C GLU A 69 12.15 3.21 6.26
N LEU A 70 11.28 3.15 5.24
CA LEU A 70 9.87 3.48 5.42
C LEU A 70 9.16 2.43 6.26
N CYS A 71 9.46 1.16 6.02
CA CYS A 71 8.84 0.07 6.78
C CYS A 71 9.13 0.18 8.27
N LYS A 72 10.34 0.58 8.64
CA LYS A 72 10.71 0.77 10.03
C LYS A 72 10.08 2.04 10.60
N LEU A 73 10.06 3.11 9.81
CA LEU A 73 9.47 4.38 10.23
C LEU A 73 7.98 4.21 10.59
N PHE A 74 7.25 3.45 9.78
CA PHE A 74 5.82 3.19 10.01
C PHE A 74 5.55 1.95 10.86
N ASP A 75 6.61 1.26 11.31
CA ASP A 75 6.50 0.08 12.18
C ASP A 75 5.59 -1.00 11.60
N VAL A 76 5.85 -1.38 10.34
CA VAL A 76 5.05 -2.41 9.66
C VAL A 76 5.78 -3.75 9.52
N ILE A 77 7.03 -3.86 9.99
CA ILE A 77 7.75 -5.12 9.97
C ILE A 77 7.42 -5.90 11.23
N LYS A 78 6.80 -7.07 11.06
CA LYS A 78 6.33 -7.88 12.18
C LYS A 78 6.80 -9.33 12.00
N GLU A 79 6.90 -10.03 13.11
CA GLU A 79 7.23 -11.43 13.11
C GLU A 79 6.03 -12.24 12.59
N LYS A 80 6.28 -13.08 11.60
CA LYS A 80 5.27 -13.95 11.01
C LYS A 80 5.74 -15.40 11.11
N ASN A 81 4.79 -16.32 11.30
CA ASN A 81 5.07 -17.75 11.29
C ASN A 81 4.77 -18.30 9.88
N MET A 82 5.81 -18.74 9.18
CA MET A 82 5.67 -19.34 7.85
C MET A 82 6.31 -20.73 7.85
N TYR A 83 5.48 -21.75 7.61
CA TYR A 83 5.93 -23.16 7.56
C TYR A 83 6.70 -23.56 8.82
N GLY A 84 6.22 -23.13 9.99
CA GLY A 84 6.84 -23.45 11.27
C GLY A 84 8.06 -22.59 11.62
N LYS A 85 8.45 -21.66 10.76
CA LYS A 85 9.58 -20.75 11.00
C LYS A 85 9.08 -19.34 11.25
N LYS A 86 9.76 -18.64 12.16
CA LYS A 86 9.49 -17.23 12.43
C LYS A 86 10.31 -16.38 11.47
N VAL A 87 9.63 -15.55 10.68
CA VAL A 87 10.27 -14.63 9.73
C VAL A 87 9.76 -13.23 9.96
N LEU A 88 10.59 -12.23 9.63
CA LEU A 88 10.16 -10.83 9.65
C LEU A 88 9.59 -10.46 8.29
N GLY A 89 8.39 -9.92 8.28
CA GLY A 89 7.74 -9.52 7.04
C GLY A 89 6.86 -8.31 7.24
N ILE A 90 6.43 -7.70 6.15
CA ILE A 90 5.53 -6.54 6.20
C ILE A 90 4.12 -7.00 6.60
N GLU A 91 3.58 -6.37 7.64
CA GLU A 91 2.17 -6.49 8.00
C GLU A 91 1.40 -5.54 7.10
N ARG A 92 0.46 -6.07 6.30
CA ARG A 92 -0.31 -5.26 5.37
C ARG A 92 -1.02 -4.12 6.12
N SER A 93 -0.64 -2.89 5.80
CA SER A 93 -1.10 -1.70 6.52
C SER A 93 -1.24 -0.53 5.56
N THR A 94 -2.12 0.40 5.89
CA THR A 94 -2.31 1.62 5.11
C THR A 94 -2.35 2.82 6.03
N PHE A 95 -1.71 3.88 5.58
CA PHE A 95 -1.66 5.15 6.30
C PHE A 95 -2.18 6.25 5.39
N VAL A 96 -3.03 7.11 5.92
CA VAL A 96 -3.56 8.24 5.16
C VAL A 96 -2.99 9.53 5.73
N ILE A 97 -2.39 10.33 4.85
CA ILE A 97 -1.74 11.59 5.19
C ILE A 97 -2.53 12.69 4.49
N ASP A 98 -2.89 13.75 5.23
CA ASP A 98 -3.69 14.83 4.67
C ASP A 98 -2.86 15.85 3.89
N GLU A 99 -3.52 16.88 3.36
CA GLU A 99 -2.88 17.92 2.55
C GLU A 99 -1.86 18.75 3.34
N THR A 100 -1.94 18.74 4.67
CA THR A 100 -1.02 19.46 5.54
C THR A 100 0.11 18.57 6.07
N GLN A 101 0.24 17.36 5.52
CA GLN A 101 1.25 16.38 5.88
C GLN A 101 1.06 15.76 7.27
N LYS A 102 -0.16 15.73 7.75
CA LYS A 102 -0.50 15.08 9.02
C LYS A 102 -1.03 13.67 8.78
N LEU A 103 -0.60 12.74 9.61
CA LEU A 103 -1.14 11.37 9.59
C LEU A 103 -2.55 11.41 10.19
N VAL A 104 -3.56 11.13 9.38
CA VAL A 104 -4.97 11.19 9.79
C VAL A 104 -5.63 9.82 9.83
N GLY A 105 -4.99 8.78 9.31
CA GLY A 105 -5.53 7.43 9.35
C GLY A 105 -4.43 6.39 9.45
N GLU A 106 -4.66 5.37 10.26
CA GLU A 106 -3.74 4.26 10.43
C GLU A 106 -4.55 2.98 10.47
N PHE A 107 -4.33 2.09 9.50
CA PHE A 107 -5.08 0.85 9.35
C PHE A 107 -4.09 -0.30 9.28
N ARG A 108 -4.13 -1.20 10.26
CA ARG A 108 -3.18 -2.31 10.36
C ARG A 108 -3.89 -3.65 10.25
N LYS A 109 -3.14 -4.69 9.86
CA LYS A 109 -3.65 -6.08 9.69
C LYS A 109 -4.87 -6.12 8.78
N ILE A 110 -4.81 -5.39 7.69
CA ILE A 110 -5.93 -5.27 6.77
C ILE A 110 -5.99 -6.46 5.81
N LYS A 111 -7.19 -6.69 5.26
CA LYS A 111 -7.39 -7.66 4.20
C LYS A 111 -7.23 -6.98 2.85
N ALA A 112 -6.63 -7.68 1.87
CA ALA A 112 -6.42 -7.11 0.54
C ALA A 112 -7.76 -6.81 -0.16
N GLN A 113 -8.69 -7.76 -0.14
CA GLN A 113 -9.96 -7.61 -0.82
C GLN A 113 -10.86 -6.59 -0.11
N GLY A 114 -11.37 -5.62 -0.87
CA GLY A 114 -12.28 -4.60 -0.37
C GLY A 114 -11.60 -3.42 0.32
N HIS A 115 -10.29 -3.50 0.55
CA HIS A 115 -9.58 -2.45 1.28
C HIS A 115 -9.52 -1.12 0.53
N ALA A 116 -9.32 -1.16 -0.79
CA ALA A 116 -9.25 0.07 -1.58
C ALA A 116 -10.55 0.86 -1.50
N ALA A 117 -11.71 0.17 -1.53
CA ALA A 117 -13.01 0.81 -1.38
C ALA A 117 -13.18 1.42 0.02
N GLU A 118 -12.70 0.74 1.06
CA GLU A 118 -12.72 1.28 2.42
C GLU A 118 -11.91 2.56 2.53
N MET A 119 -10.72 2.58 1.91
CA MET A 119 -9.86 3.76 1.93
C MET A 119 -10.47 4.92 1.16
N LEU A 120 -11.15 4.64 0.05
CA LEU A 120 -11.85 5.67 -0.69
C LEU A 120 -12.95 6.31 0.16
N GLU A 121 -13.74 5.51 0.87
CA GLU A 121 -14.78 6.03 1.76
C GLU A 121 -14.18 6.85 2.91
N PHE A 122 -13.08 6.40 3.48
CA PHE A 122 -12.37 7.14 4.52
C PHE A 122 -11.93 8.52 4.02
N VAL A 123 -11.32 8.56 2.83
CA VAL A 123 -10.83 9.81 2.22
C VAL A 123 -11.98 10.76 1.90
N LYS A 124 -13.12 10.24 1.46
CA LYS A 124 -14.31 11.08 1.20
C LYS A 124 -14.81 11.78 2.46
N GLY A 125 -14.61 11.19 3.62
CA GLY A 125 -15.05 11.76 4.89
C GLY A 125 -14.10 12.78 5.50
N LEU A 126 -12.95 12.99 4.89
CA LEU A 126 -11.96 13.95 5.42
C LEU A 126 -12.28 15.40 5.08
#